data_df2f879146b2f5605a2e3f8a441c20d0
#
_entry.id   df2f879146b2f5605a2e3f8a441c20d0
#
_cell.length_a   1.000
_cell.length_b   1.000
_cell.length_c   1.000
_cell.angle_alpha   90.00
_cell.angle_beta   90.00
_cell.angle_gamma   90.00
#
_symmetry.space_group_name_H-M   'P 1'
#
loop_
_entity.id
_entity.type
_entity.pdbx_description
1 polymer ?
#
loop_
_entity_poly.entity_id
_entity_poly.type
_entity_poly.pdbx_seq_one_letter_code
_entity_poly.pdbx_strand_id
1 'polypeptide(L)'
;MLELFADSASTVCPEFKLAMLDEAQDLSPLQWKIAHAIDNKSDRMYCAGDDDQAIYKWSGADVEHFINLDGGSEVLEQSYRVPSNIHTIAERICNRIKRRFPKKYLPRKAEGIFQQLTDFSGLDMDEGTWLFLAQANYFLSPVQNFLKSQGYFYEHGGGVRSVREKIRMALGAWACIQQGLPLSLDAAKAMYSFMNGNGVRVTRGHKKVIGDPEVMLDYEYLRDFNGLLATPDMGWQEALDKLPSVDVAYLNALVSRGEDLTKNPRIRLSTIHGAKGGEADNVVLFTDITAAAEASMEQDPDSMHRVFYVAVTRTRQNLYTIEPQNFYRSYAL
;
A
#
# COMPACT_ATOMS: atom_id res chain seq x y z
N MET A 1 -27.03 -8.90 4.75
CA MET A 1 -27.48 -7.79 3.87
C MET A 1 -27.37 -8.18 2.40
N LEU A 2 -26.20 -8.60 1.89
CA LEU A 2 -26.01 -9.01 0.48
C LEU A 2 -26.89 -10.21 0.08
N GLU A 3 -27.04 -11.23 0.93
CA GLU A 3 -27.92 -12.38 0.68
C GLU A 3 -29.39 -11.96 0.54
N LEU A 4 -29.88 -11.11 1.44
CA LEU A 4 -31.25 -10.58 1.37
C LEU A 4 -31.48 -9.77 0.08
N PHE A 5 -30.50 -8.99 -0.35
CA PHE A 5 -30.58 -8.29 -1.63
C PHE A 5 -30.58 -9.28 -2.79
N ALA A 6 -29.67 -10.26 -2.79
CA ALA A 6 -29.60 -11.27 -3.85
C ALA A 6 -30.91 -12.05 -4.03
N ASP A 7 -31.60 -12.36 -2.91
CA ASP A 7 -32.86 -13.09 -2.92
C ASP A 7 -34.05 -12.22 -3.38
N SER A 8 -33.99 -10.91 -3.14
CA SER A 8 -35.05 -9.96 -3.54
C SER A 8 -34.71 -9.15 -4.81
N ALA A 9 -33.52 -9.35 -5.38
CA ALA A 9 -32.97 -8.52 -6.45
C ALA A 9 -33.89 -8.43 -7.70
N SER A 10 -34.59 -9.50 -8.04
CA SER A 10 -35.55 -9.50 -9.15
C SER A 10 -36.70 -8.47 -8.98
N THR A 11 -37.02 -8.11 -7.75
CA THR A 11 -38.11 -7.16 -7.43
C THR A 11 -37.59 -5.76 -7.07
N VAL A 12 -36.41 -5.65 -6.43
CA VAL A 12 -35.88 -4.37 -5.91
C VAL A 12 -34.80 -3.75 -6.80
N CYS A 13 -34.19 -4.52 -7.71
CA CYS A 13 -33.20 -4.02 -8.62
C CYS A 13 -33.85 -3.11 -9.68
N PRO A 14 -33.39 -1.84 -9.84
CA PRO A 14 -33.89 -0.95 -10.89
C PRO A 14 -33.48 -1.42 -12.27
N GLU A 15 -34.13 -0.90 -13.31
CA GLU A 15 -33.75 -1.11 -14.69
C GLU A 15 -32.61 -0.19 -15.09
N PHE A 16 -31.63 -0.72 -15.85
CA PHE A 16 -30.48 0.01 -16.36
C PHE A 16 -30.36 -0.09 -17.87
N LYS A 17 -29.95 0.99 -18.52
CA LYS A 17 -29.56 0.93 -19.94
C LYS A 17 -28.20 0.25 -20.11
N LEU A 18 -27.33 0.40 -19.13
CA LEU A 18 -25.96 -0.11 -19.15
C LEU A 18 -25.51 -0.42 -17.72
N ALA A 19 -25.00 -1.61 -17.51
CA ALA A 19 -24.26 -1.99 -16.31
C ALA A 19 -22.81 -2.29 -16.67
N MET A 20 -21.86 -1.91 -15.80
CA MET A 20 -20.44 -2.21 -15.92
C MET A 20 -19.94 -2.82 -14.63
N LEU A 21 -19.29 -3.97 -14.73
CA LEU A 21 -18.57 -4.62 -13.63
C LEU A 21 -17.07 -4.57 -13.94
N ASP A 22 -16.30 -4.10 -13.00
CA ASP A 22 -14.83 -4.13 -13.05
C ASP A 22 -14.28 -5.13 -12.04
N GLU A 23 -13.08 -5.66 -12.30
CA GLU A 23 -12.42 -6.70 -11.50
C GLU A 23 -13.32 -7.95 -11.29
N ALA A 24 -14.10 -8.33 -12.33
CA ALA A 24 -15.12 -9.36 -12.22
C ALA A 24 -14.55 -10.75 -11.84
N GLN A 25 -13.27 -11.05 -12.09
CA GLN A 25 -12.59 -12.27 -11.68
C GLN A 25 -12.48 -12.45 -10.16
N ASP A 26 -12.74 -11.40 -9.38
CA ASP A 26 -12.65 -11.43 -7.91
C ASP A 26 -14.02 -11.62 -7.24
N LEU A 27 -15.09 -11.74 -8.01
CA LEU A 27 -16.43 -11.90 -7.46
C LEU A 27 -16.65 -13.29 -6.85
N SER A 28 -17.21 -13.31 -5.65
CA SER A 28 -17.70 -14.55 -5.01
C SER A 28 -19.00 -15.03 -5.65
N PRO A 29 -19.43 -16.31 -5.43
CA PRO A 29 -20.69 -16.83 -5.96
C PRO A 29 -21.92 -15.97 -5.58
N LEU A 30 -21.93 -15.41 -4.37
CA LEU A 30 -22.99 -14.49 -3.94
C LEU A 30 -23.00 -13.18 -4.72
N GLN A 31 -21.81 -12.61 -4.98
CA GLN A 31 -21.69 -11.40 -5.79
C GLN A 31 -22.06 -11.67 -7.25
N TRP A 32 -21.71 -12.84 -7.80
CA TRP A 32 -22.18 -13.28 -9.12
C TRP A 32 -23.71 -13.40 -9.20
N LYS A 33 -24.37 -13.92 -8.14
CA LYS A 33 -25.83 -13.94 -8.08
C LYS A 33 -26.44 -12.53 -8.17
N ILE A 34 -25.81 -11.56 -7.51
CA ILE A 34 -26.21 -10.14 -7.60
C ILE A 34 -25.92 -9.58 -9.02
N ALA A 35 -24.75 -9.88 -9.58
CA ALA A 35 -24.37 -9.44 -10.92
C ALA A 35 -25.39 -9.93 -11.98
N HIS A 36 -25.79 -11.20 -11.93
CA HIS A 36 -26.84 -11.74 -12.81
C HIS A 36 -28.19 -11.08 -12.62
N ALA A 37 -28.55 -10.73 -11.38
CA ALA A 37 -29.79 -10.01 -11.14
C ALA A 37 -29.78 -8.59 -11.72
N ILE A 38 -28.62 -7.92 -11.72
CA ILE A 38 -28.41 -6.63 -12.38
C ILE A 38 -28.44 -6.80 -13.91
N ASP A 39 -27.79 -7.83 -14.44
CA ASP A 39 -27.78 -8.13 -15.88
C ASP A 39 -29.20 -8.33 -16.41
N ASN A 40 -30.01 -9.12 -15.73
CA ASN A 40 -31.42 -9.35 -16.09
C ASN A 40 -32.30 -8.08 -16.08
N LYS A 41 -31.79 -6.98 -15.49
CA LYS A 41 -32.43 -5.66 -15.45
C LYS A 41 -31.73 -4.62 -16.30
N SER A 42 -30.73 -5.03 -17.09
CA SER A 42 -29.93 -4.15 -17.92
C SER A 42 -30.16 -4.44 -19.40
N ASP A 43 -30.21 -3.41 -20.24
CA ASP A 43 -30.22 -3.61 -21.70
C ASP A 43 -28.89 -4.19 -22.19
N ARG A 44 -27.79 -3.83 -21.53
CA ARG A 44 -26.43 -4.34 -21.75
C ARG A 44 -25.64 -4.39 -20.47
N MET A 45 -24.82 -5.43 -20.35
CA MET A 45 -23.82 -5.54 -19.26
C MET A 45 -22.45 -5.82 -19.83
N TYR A 46 -21.44 -5.12 -19.35
CA TYR A 46 -20.03 -5.36 -19.62
C TYR A 46 -19.33 -5.80 -18.34
N CYS A 47 -18.62 -6.93 -18.43
CA CYS A 47 -17.78 -7.44 -17.36
C CYS A 47 -16.31 -7.27 -17.76
N ALA A 48 -15.57 -6.40 -17.11
CA ALA A 48 -14.13 -6.26 -17.26
C ALA A 48 -13.40 -7.06 -16.19
N GLY A 49 -12.28 -7.69 -16.55
CA GLY A 49 -11.46 -8.44 -15.61
C GLY A 49 -10.30 -9.16 -16.27
N ASP A 50 -9.42 -9.69 -15.45
CA ASP A 50 -8.27 -10.48 -15.87
C ASP A 50 -8.14 -11.71 -14.97
N ASP A 51 -8.51 -12.89 -15.48
CA ASP A 51 -8.45 -14.16 -14.75
C ASP A 51 -7.02 -14.53 -14.32
N ASP A 52 -5.99 -14.04 -15.03
CA ASP A 52 -4.59 -14.21 -14.60
C ASP A 52 -4.26 -13.37 -13.35
N GLN A 53 -5.11 -12.39 -12.99
CA GLN A 53 -5.01 -11.58 -11.77
C GLN A 53 -6.00 -11.99 -10.67
N ALA A 54 -6.67 -13.14 -10.81
CA ALA A 54 -7.59 -13.68 -9.80
C ALA A 54 -6.82 -14.28 -8.62
N ILE A 55 -6.50 -13.45 -7.63
CA ILE A 55 -5.69 -13.84 -6.45
C ILE A 55 -6.50 -13.93 -5.15
N TYR A 56 -7.82 -13.71 -5.18
CA TYR A 56 -8.69 -13.71 -4.00
C TYR A 56 -9.52 -14.97 -3.84
N LYS A 57 -9.11 -16.10 -4.45
CA LYS A 57 -9.78 -17.41 -4.28
C LYS A 57 -9.92 -17.81 -2.81
N TRP A 58 -8.90 -17.52 -1.99
CA TRP A 58 -8.93 -17.76 -0.54
C TRP A 58 -10.02 -17.00 0.22
N SER A 59 -10.53 -15.90 -0.33
CA SER A 59 -11.66 -15.12 0.20
C SER A 59 -13.00 -15.49 -0.45
N GLY A 60 -13.01 -16.52 -1.28
CA GLY A 60 -14.22 -17.05 -1.93
C GLY A 60 -14.47 -16.51 -3.34
N ALA A 61 -13.51 -15.88 -3.99
CA ALA A 61 -13.64 -15.49 -5.41
C ALA A 61 -13.79 -16.74 -6.31
N ASP A 62 -14.67 -16.65 -7.30
CA ASP A 62 -14.97 -17.72 -8.25
C ASP A 62 -14.48 -17.32 -9.66
N VAL A 63 -13.20 -17.56 -9.90
CA VAL A 63 -12.58 -17.29 -11.20
C VAL A 63 -13.15 -18.19 -12.32
N GLU A 64 -13.60 -19.41 -11.99
CA GLU A 64 -14.20 -20.33 -12.96
C GLU A 64 -15.47 -19.76 -13.56
N HIS A 65 -16.27 -19.08 -12.74
CA HIS A 65 -17.48 -18.41 -13.22
C HIS A 65 -17.12 -17.32 -14.23
N PHE A 66 -16.09 -16.51 -13.93
CA PHE A 66 -15.62 -15.47 -14.85
C PHE A 66 -15.09 -16.03 -16.17
N ILE A 67 -14.27 -17.09 -16.14
CA ILE A 67 -13.72 -17.73 -17.34
C ILE A 67 -14.80 -18.31 -18.25
N ASN A 68 -15.89 -18.81 -17.66
CA ASN A 68 -16.99 -19.48 -18.38
C ASN A 68 -18.19 -18.56 -18.65
N LEU A 69 -18.05 -17.23 -18.51
CA LEU A 69 -19.15 -16.31 -18.84
C LEU A 69 -19.56 -16.46 -20.30
N ASP A 70 -20.88 -16.59 -20.52
CA ASP A 70 -21.48 -16.57 -21.85
C ASP A 70 -21.49 -15.14 -22.41
N GLY A 71 -21.27 -15.00 -23.71
CA GLY A 71 -21.36 -13.73 -24.42
C GLY A 71 -20.17 -13.43 -25.34
N GLY A 72 -20.18 -12.24 -25.92
CA GLY A 72 -19.05 -11.76 -26.72
C GLY A 72 -17.88 -11.36 -25.84
N SER A 73 -16.67 -11.77 -26.19
CA SER A 73 -15.45 -11.41 -25.46
C SER A 73 -14.48 -10.65 -26.35
N GLU A 74 -13.83 -9.63 -25.79
CA GLU A 74 -12.78 -8.85 -26.43
C GLU A 74 -11.58 -8.77 -25.50
N VAL A 75 -10.38 -9.03 -26.02
CA VAL A 75 -9.13 -8.93 -25.27
C VAL A 75 -8.47 -7.59 -25.54
N LEU A 76 -8.23 -6.81 -24.50
CA LEU A 76 -7.44 -5.59 -24.57
C LEU A 76 -5.95 -5.97 -24.51
N GLU A 77 -5.36 -6.23 -25.67
CA GLU A 77 -4.03 -6.84 -25.78
C GLU A 77 -2.90 -5.91 -25.31
N GLN A 78 -3.02 -4.59 -25.50
CA GLN A 78 -1.92 -3.66 -25.25
C GLN A 78 -1.76 -3.30 -23.77
N SER A 79 -0.63 -3.68 -23.18
CA SER A 79 -0.21 -3.17 -21.88
C SER A 79 0.50 -1.81 -22.02
N TYR A 80 0.04 -0.83 -21.26
CA TYR A 80 0.68 0.49 -21.16
C TYR A 80 1.59 0.60 -19.91
N ARG A 81 1.63 -0.43 -19.08
CA ARG A 81 2.41 -0.50 -17.85
C ARG A 81 3.69 -1.30 -18.03
N VAL A 82 3.58 -2.54 -18.45
CA VAL A 82 4.63 -3.56 -18.34
C VAL A 82 5.63 -3.44 -19.49
N PRO A 83 6.93 -3.21 -19.22
CA PRO A 83 7.99 -3.20 -20.23
C PRO A 83 8.27 -4.59 -20.79
N SER A 84 8.93 -4.69 -21.96
CA SER A 84 9.10 -5.93 -22.72
C SER A 84 9.87 -7.02 -21.96
N ASN A 85 10.96 -6.67 -21.26
CA ASN A 85 11.74 -7.66 -20.51
C ASN A 85 10.94 -8.24 -19.32
N ILE A 86 10.15 -7.38 -18.65
CA ILE A 86 9.28 -7.80 -17.54
C ILE A 86 8.10 -8.62 -18.05
N HIS A 87 7.56 -8.23 -19.22
CA HIS A 87 6.50 -8.96 -19.90
C HIS A 87 6.91 -10.41 -20.22
N THR A 88 8.14 -10.63 -20.68
CA THR A 88 8.67 -11.98 -20.93
C THR A 88 8.62 -12.87 -19.68
N ILE A 89 8.91 -12.30 -18.50
CA ILE A 89 8.82 -13.02 -17.21
C ILE A 89 7.35 -13.29 -16.87
N ALA A 90 6.50 -12.28 -17.00
CA ALA A 90 5.06 -12.41 -16.74
C ALA A 90 4.44 -13.49 -17.65
N GLU A 91 4.81 -13.54 -18.94
CA GLU A 91 4.34 -14.54 -19.89
C GLU A 91 4.79 -15.97 -19.49
N ARG A 92 6.04 -16.14 -19.03
CA ARG A 92 6.51 -17.43 -18.52
C ARG A 92 5.68 -17.90 -17.32
N ILE A 93 5.29 -17.00 -16.43
CA ILE A 93 4.43 -17.32 -15.29
C ILE A 93 3.03 -17.70 -15.77
N CYS A 94 2.42 -16.90 -16.65
CA CYS A 94 1.11 -17.17 -17.22
C CYS A 94 1.03 -18.52 -17.94
N ASN A 95 2.08 -18.92 -18.64
CA ASN A 95 2.15 -20.19 -19.35
C ASN A 95 2.15 -21.43 -18.42
N ARG A 96 2.34 -21.23 -17.12
CA ARG A 96 2.21 -22.29 -16.10
C ARG A 96 0.77 -22.43 -15.58
N ILE A 97 -0.09 -21.42 -15.77
CA ILE A 97 -1.50 -21.45 -15.36
C ILE A 97 -2.26 -22.35 -16.31
N LYS A 98 -2.80 -23.45 -15.81
CA LYS A 98 -3.51 -24.46 -16.61
C LYS A 98 -4.93 -24.02 -16.93
N ARG A 99 -5.60 -23.40 -15.97
CA ARG A 99 -6.99 -22.98 -16.13
C ARG A 99 -7.05 -21.46 -16.27
N ARG A 100 -7.10 -20.98 -17.51
CA ARG A 100 -7.17 -19.55 -17.87
C ARG A 100 -7.91 -19.33 -19.19
N PHE A 101 -8.42 -18.11 -19.36
CA PHE A 101 -8.96 -17.68 -20.66
C PHE A 101 -7.80 -17.46 -21.65
N PRO A 102 -7.89 -18.01 -22.89
CA PRO A 102 -6.84 -17.82 -23.90
C PRO A 102 -6.74 -16.36 -24.33
N LYS A 103 -5.64 -15.70 -24.00
CA LYS A 103 -5.39 -14.30 -24.34
C LYS A 103 -3.90 -14.03 -24.50
N LYS A 104 -3.59 -12.99 -25.26
CA LYS A 104 -2.24 -12.52 -25.52
C LYS A 104 -2.13 -11.06 -25.10
N TYR A 105 -1.04 -10.71 -24.46
CA TYR A 105 -0.72 -9.33 -24.13
C TYR A 105 0.50 -8.86 -24.89
N LEU A 106 0.51 -7.58 -25.25
CA LEU A 106 1.63 -6.89 -25.86
C LEU A 106 2.25 -5.96 -24.82
N PRO A 107 3.57 -5.97 -24.65
CA PRO A 107 4.24 -5.06 -23.72
C PRO A 107 4.19 -3.62 -24.24
N ARG A 108 4.42 -2.65 -23.37
CA ARG A 108 4.76 -1.30 -23.82
C ARG A 108 6.14 -1.30 -24.49
N LYS A 109 6.42 -0.27 -25.30
CA LYS A 109 7.66 -0.19 -26.12
C LYS A 109 8.96 -0.09 -25.33
N ALA A 110 8.92 0.29 -24.03
CA ALA A 110 10.12 0.35 -23.18
C ALA A 110 10.64 -1.06 -22.87
N GLU A 111 11.96 -1.22 -22.78
CA GLU A 111 12.58 -2.52 -22.46
C GLU A 111 12.42 -2.90 -21.01
N GLY A 112 12.70 -1.97 -20.08
CA GLY A 112 12.74 -2.24 -18.65
C GLY A 112 13.97 -3.03 -18.22
N ILE A 113 14.25 -3.07 -16.92
CA ILE A 113 15.36 -3.84 -16.36
C ILE A 113 14.79 -4.98 -15.52
N PHE A 114 15.33 -6.18 -15.69
CA PHE A 114 15.17 -7.29 -14.75
C PHE A 114 16.52 -7.67 -14.20
N GLN A 115 16.64 -7.71 -12.88
CA GLN A 115 17.87 -8.09 -12.21
C GLN A 115 17.59 -8.93 -10.97
N GLN A 116 18.35 -10.01 -10.81
CA GLN A 116 18.39 -10.77 -9.57
C GLN A 116 19.53 -10.28 -8.69
N LEU A 117 19.24 -10.03 -7.43
CA LEU A 117 20.16 -9.49 -6.44
C LEU A 117 20.26 -10.43 -5.24
N THR A 118 21.44 -10.48 -4.63
CA THR A 118 21.63 -11.21 -3.37
C THR A 118 20.89 -10.50 -2.22
N ASP A 119 20.92 -9.17 -2.23
CA ASP A 119 20.19 -8.33 -1.27
C ASP A 119 19.79 -6.97 -1.89
N PHE A 120 19.05 -6.19 -1.17
CA PHE A 120 18.50 -4.89 -1.60
C PHE A 120 19.30 -3.68 -1.09
N SER A 121 20.37 -3.88 -0.32
CA SER A 121 21.08 -2.79 0.38
C SER A 121 21.85 -1.87 -0.58
N GLY A 122 22.19 -2.37 -1.76
CA GLY A 122 22.87 -1.60 -2.81
C GLY A 122 21.94 -0.81 -3.74
N LEU A 123 20.62 -0.87 -3.53
CA LEU A 123 19.65 -0.13 -4.36
C LEU A 123 19.64 1.35 -3.98
N ASP A 124 19.83 2.22 -4.96
CA ASP A 124 19.60 3.65 -4.81
C ASP A 124 18.10 3.93 -4.97
N MET A 125 17.47 4.34 -3.86
CA MET A 125 16.03 4.61 -3.79
C MET A 125 15.71 6.11 -3.69
N ASP A 126 16.64 6.99 -4.06
CA ASP A 126 16.45 8.43 -3.94
C ASP A 126 15.53 9.02 -5.01
N GLU A 127 15.35 8.30 -6.12
CA GLU A 127 14.46 8.69 -7.21
C GLU A 127 13.40 7.63 -7.53
N GLY A 128 12.29 8.09 -8.15
CA GLY A 128 11.18 7.24 -8.59
C GLY A 128 10.35 6.68 -7.44
N THR A 129 9.35 5.89 -7.79
CA THR A 129 8.51 5.16 -6.84
C THR A 129 9.00 3.73 -6.67
N TRP A 130 8.96 3.23 -5.44
CA TRP A 130 9.47 1.92 -5.07
C TRP A 130 8.40 1.09 -4.38
N LEU A 131 8.29 -0.16 -4.79
CA LEU A 131 7.35 -1.12 -4.19
C LEU A 131 8.07 -2.41 -3.84
N PHE A 132 8.21 -2.67 -2.54
CA PHE A 132 8.72 -3.94 -2.02
C PHE A 132 7.55 -4.90 -1.82
N LEU A 133 7.63 -6.06 -2.47
CA LEU A 133 6.59 -7.09 -2.47
C LEU A 133 7.09 -8.40 -1.89
N ALA A 134 6.27 -8.98 -1.02
CA ALA A 134 6.47 -10.33 -0.51
C ALA A 134 5.13 -11.06 -0.38
N GLN A 135 5.17 -12.38 -0.30
CA GLN A 135 3.99 -13.20 -0.07
C GLN A 135 3.38 -12.97 1.32
N ALA A 136 4.22 -12.65 2.33
CA ALA A 136 3.79 -12.34 3.70
C ALA A 136 4.57 -11.16 4.28
N ASN A 137 3.92 -10.41 5.19
CA ASN A 137 4.49 -9.18 5.77
C ASN A 137 5.81 -9.40 6.53
N TYR A 138 5.99 -10.54 7.18
CA TYR A 138 7.21 -10.77 7.97
C TYR A 138 8.48 -10.87 7.11
N PHE A 139 8.38 -11.24 5.83
CA PHE A 139 9.50 -11.19 4.90
C PHE A 139 9.98 -9.76 4.61
N LEU A 140 9.14 -8.77 4.86
CA LEU A 140 9.47 -7.35 4.68
C LEU A 140 10.12 -6.71 5.92
N SER A 141 10.22 -7.43 7.05
CA SER A 141 10.80 -6.88 8.29
C SER A 141 12.26 -6.44 8.14
N PRO A 142 13.14 -7.17 7.42
CA PRO A 142 14.51 -6.71 7.16
C PRO A 142 14.55 -5.39 6.36
N VAL A 143 13.62 -5.24 5.37
CA VAL A 143 13.49 -4.00 4.58
C VAL A 143 13.10 -2.84 5.48
N GLN A 144 12.11 -3.02 6.36
CA GLN A 144 11.69 -1.97 7.30
C GLN A 144 12.84 -1.49 8.18
N ASN A 145 13.63 -2.42 8.70
CA ASN A 145 14.79 -2.10 9.54
C ASN A 145 15.86 -1.33 8.75
N PHE A 146 16.15 -1.78 7.54
CA PHE A 146 17.08 -1.10 6.64
C PHE A 146 16.62 0.32 6.30
N LEU A 147 15.37 0.49 5.84
CA LEU A 147 14.83 1.80 5.48
C LEU A 147 14.87 2.77 6.66
N LYS A 148 14.55 2.29 7.88
CA LYS A 148 14.65 3.10 9.08
C LYS A 148 16.10 3.51 9.38
N SER A 149 17.05 2.59 9.28
CA SER A 149 18.46 2.87 9.56
C SER A 149 19.06 3.85 8.55
N GLN A 150 18.60 3.80 7.30
CA GLN A 150 19.05 4.68 6.22
C GLN A 150 18.25 6.00 6.14
N GLY A 151 17.23 6.18 6.96
CA GLY A 151 16.43 7.41 6.98
C GLY A 151 15.51 7.58 5.78
N TYR A 152 14.99 6.50 5.21
CA TYR A 152 13.96 6.57 4.18
C TYR A 152 12.56 6.68 4.78
N PHE A 153 11.75 7.59 4.24
CA PHE A 153 10.34 7.69 4.58
C PHE A 153 9.54 6.72 3.72
N TYR A 154 8.78 5.83 4.36
CA TYR A 154 8.03 4.79 3.67
C TYR A 154 6.65 4.56 4.27
N GLU A 155 5.79 3.87 3.53
CA GLU A 155 4.51 3.32 4.02
C GLU A 155 4.46 1.80 3.90
N HIS A 156 3.63 1.16 4.72
CA HIS A 156 3.40 -0.28 4.70
C HIS A 156 1.94 -0.61 4.96
N GLY A 157 1.48 -1.79 4.50
CA GLY A 157 0.19 -2.38 4.84
C GLY A 157 -0.99 -1.40 4.88
N GLY A 158 -1.60 -1.09 3.73
CA GLY A 158 -2.79 -0.24 3.68
C GLY A 158 -2.56 1.26 3.91
N GLY A 159 -1.35 1.77 3.62
CA GLY A 159 -1.03 3.20 3.69
C GLY A 159 -0.58 3.68 5.08
N VAL A 160 -0.19 2.75 5.96
CA VAL A 160 0.36 3.12 7.27
C VAL A 160 1.77 3.66 7.09
N ARG A 161 1.98 4.93 7.38
CA ARG A 161 3.28 5.60 7.26
C ARG A 161 4.25 5.19 8.37
N SER A 162 5.54 5.11 8.06
CA SER A 162 6.62 4.70 8.97
C SER A 162 6.79 5.63 10.18
N VAL A 163 6.45 6.92 10.02
CA VAL A 163 6.34 7.88 11.13
C VAL A 163 4.87 8.03 11.49
N ARG A 164 4.52 7.73 12.74
CA ARG A 164 3.14 7.80 13.25
C ARG A 164 2.55 9.20 13.06
N GLU A 165 1.27 9.27 12.68
CA GLU A 165 0.55 10.52 12.44
C GLU A 165 0.73 11.52 13.57
N LYS A 166 0.55 11.09 14.80
CA LYS A 166 0.68 11.93 15.99
C LYS A 166 2.08 12.56 16.13
N ILE A 167 3.15 11.83 15.74
CA ILE A 167 4.52 12.36 15.76
C ILE A 167 4.68 13.41 14.65
N ARG A 168 4.18 13.13 13.44
CA ARG A 168 4.23 14.09 12.33
C ARG A 168 3.48 15.38 12.66
N MET A 169 2.29 15.26 13.26
CA MET A 169 1.52 16.41 13.75
C MET A 169 2.30 17.22 14.79
N ALA A 170 2.96 16.54 15.75
CA ALA A 170 3.73 17.22 16.78
C ALA A 170 4.96 17.96 16.22
N LEU A 171 5.67 17.34 15.29
CA LEU A 171 6.80 17.97 14.58
C LEU A 171 6.34 19.16 13.74
N GLY A 172 5.24 19.02 12.99
CA GLY A 172 4.65 20.10 12.20
C GLY A 172 4.19 21.26 13.09
N ALA A 173 3.55 20.96 14.23
CA ALA A 173 3.15 21.98 15.20
C ALA A 173 4.36 22.74 15.76
N TRP A 174 5.46 22.03 16.09
CA TRP A 174 6.67 22.68 16.56
C TRP A 174 7.31 23.55 15.46
N ALA A 175 7.35 23.10 14.23
CA ALA A 175 7.82 23.88 13.09
C ALA A 175 6.98 25.15 12.86
N CYS A 176 5.66 25.10 13.05
CA CYS A 176 4.79 26.30 13.04
C CYS A 176 5.19 27.28 14.14
N ILE A 177 5.41 26.82 15.38
CA ILE A 177 5.87 27.66 16.49
C ILE A 177 7.20 28.36 16.15
N GLN A 178 8.16 27.62 15.59
CA GLN A 178 9.47 28.18 15.20
C GLN A 178 9.37 29.25 14.09
N GLN A 179 8.36 29.13 13.23
CA GLN A 179 8.11 30.05 12.12
C GLN A 179 7.15 31.20 12.48
N GLY A 180 6.63 31.24 13.72
CA GLY A 180 5.61 32.21 14.14
C GLY A 180 4.27 32.00 13.45
N LEU A 181 3.98 30.79 12.97
CA LEU A 181 2.73 30.42 12.32
C LEU A 181 1.73 29.83 13.31
N PRO A 182 0.43 30.11 13.13
CA PRO A 182 -0.60 29.51 13.98
C PRO A 182 -0.82 28.04 13.66
N LEU A 183 -1.33 27.28 14.64
CA LEU A 183 -1.59 25.85 14.53
C LEU A 183 -2.97 25.48 15.07
N SER A 184 -3.51 24.34 14.63
CA SER A 184 -4.79 23.84 15.09
C SER A 184 -4.70 23.30 16.54
N LEU A 185 -5.83 23.26 17.23
CA LEU A 185 -5.93 22.70 18.58
C LEU A 185 -5.44 21.25 18.63
N ASP A 186 -5.72 20.42 17.62
CA ASP A 186 -5.29 19.02 17.58
C ASP A 186 -3.78 18.88 17.36
N ALA A 187 -3.18 19.77 16.55
CA ALA A 187 -1.73 19.85 16.40
C ALA A 187 -1.05 20.25 17.70
N ALA A 188 -1.60 21.24 18.43
CA ALA A 188 -1.14 21.64 19.75
C ALA A 188 -1.24 20.47 20.76
N LYS A 189 -2.36 19.76 20.80
CA LYS A 189 -2.52 18.57 21.66
C LYS A 189 -1.51 17.46 21.34
N ALA A 190 -1.26 17.21 20.05
CA ALA A 190 -0.25 16.24 19.62
C ALA A 190 1.14 16.65 20.09
N MET A 191 1.54 17.91 19.92
CA MET A 191 2.80 18.49 20.37
C MET A 191 2.98 18.36 21.89
N TYR A 192 2.02 18.82 22.67
CA TYR A 192 2.07 18.72 24.15
C TYR A 192 2.18 17.28 24.64
N SER A 193 1.64 16.29 23.92
CA SER A 193 1.74 14.88 24.33
C SER A 193 3.18 14.38 24.39
N PHE A 194 4.08 14.99 23.64
CA PHE A 194 5.52 14.66 23.59
C PHE A 194 6.41 15.64 24.36
N MET A 195 5.82 16.57 25.11
CA MET A 195 6.53 17.52 25.98
C MET A 195 6.48 17.09 27.45
N ASN A 196 7.50 17.46 28.23
CA ASN A 196 7.52 17.22 29.68
C ASN A 196 6.63 18.24 30.42
N GLY A 197 5.60 17.75 31.11
CA GLY A 197 4.63 18.56 31.87
C GLY A 197 5.02 18.85 33.34
N ASN A 198 6.25 18.62 33.75
CA ASN A 198 6.71 18.80 35.15
C ASN A 198 7.29 20.18 35.41
N GLY A 199 6.90 21.21 34.65
CA GLY A 199 7.46 22.56 34.77
C GLY A 199 8.75 22.75 33.95
N VAL A 200 9.06 21.84 33.00
CA VAL A 200 10.25 21.91 32.14
C VAL A 200 9.91 22.44 30.75
N ARG A 201 8.94 21.81 30.06
CA ARG A 201 8.45 22.26 28.73
C ARG A 201 7.03 22.79 28.78
N VAL A 202 6.26 22.35 29.76
CA VAL A 202 4.90 22.81 30.05
C VAL A 202 4.72 22.97 31.54
N THR A 203 4.08 24.02 31.95
CA THR A 203 3.75 24.33 33.39
C THR A 203 2.96 23.16 34.00
N ARG A 204 3.22 22.86 35.25
CA ARG A 204 2.50 21.79 35.99
C ARG A 204 1.00 22.06 35.94
N GLY A 205 0.21 21.04 35.63
CA GLY A 205 -1.24 21.12 35.52
C GLY A 205 -1.75 21.53 34.10
N HIS A 206 -0.90 22.06 33.21
CA HIS A 206 -1.29 22.52 31.87
C HIS A 206 -1.01 21.51 30.73
N LYS A 207 -0.89 20.22 31.04
CA LYS A 207 -0.65 19.19 30.03
C LYS A 207 -1.82 19.02 29.03
N LYS A 208 -3.03 19.42 29.43
CA LYS A 208 -4.19 19.48 28.53
C LYS A 208 -4.26 20.86 27.90
N VAL A 209 -4.06 20.90 26.60
CA VAL A 209 -4.30 22.12 25.81
C VAL A 209 -5.81 22.38 25.75
N ILE A 210 -6.19 23.59 26.10
CA ILE A 210 -7.58 24.07 26.08
C ILE A 210 -7.67 25.16 25.01
N GLY A 211 -8.66 25.09 24.16
CA GLY A 211 -8.93 26.07 23.11
C GLY A 211 -10.19 25.71 22.33
N ASP A 212 -10.67 26.64 21.54
CA ASP A 212 -11.76 26.42 20.61
C ASP A 212 -11.22 25.66 19.39
N PRO A 213 -11.85 24.55 18.96
CA PRO A 213 -11.44 23.81 17.76
C PRO A 213 -11.45 24.64 16.46
N GLU A 214 -12.30 25.65 16.40
CA GLU A 214 -12.45 26.54 15.22
C GLU A 214 -11.41 27.67 15.19
N VAL A 215 -10.64 27.87 16.27
CA VAL A 215 -9.66 28.95 16.41
C VAL A 215 -8.24 28.38 16.27
N MET A 216 -7.45 29.04 15.43
CA MET A 216 -6.02 28.76 15.31
C MET A 216 -5.27 29.37 16.49
N LEU A 217 -4.36 28.58 17.09
CA LEU A 217 -3.57 28.96 18.27
C LEU A 217 -2.17 29.41 17.83
N ASP A 218 -1.69 30.50 18.40
CA ASP A 218 -0.31 30.98 18.21
C ASP A 218 0.57 30.67 19.44
N TYR A 219 1.84 31.02 19.34
CA TYR A 219 2.81 30.82 20.42
C TYR A 219 2.42 31.57 21.70
N GLU A 220 2.00 32.84 21.58
CA GLU A 220 1.61 33.71 22.70
C GLU A 220 0.42 33.12 23.44
N TYR A 221 -0.60 32.68 22.72
CA TYR A 221 -1.76 32.02 23.33
C TYR A 221 -1.36 30.73 24.08
N LEU A 222 -0.49 29.91 23.49
CA LEU A 222 -0.04 28.66 24.13
C LEU A 222 0.82 28.96 25.38
N ARG A 223 1.65 30.01 25.33
CA ARG A 223 2.46 30.46 26.48
C ARG A 223 1.57 30.99 27.60
N ASP A 224 0.68 31.90 27.30
CA ASP A 224 -0.05 32.69 28.29
C ASP A 224 -1.25 31.94 28.88
N PHE A 225 -1.93 31.11 28.11
CA PHE A 225 -3.13 30.38 28.53
C PHE A 225 -2.97 28.87 28.68
N ASN A 226 -2.00 28.25 28.00
CA ASN A 226 -1.77 26.82 28.04
C ASN A 226 -0.41 26.42 28.67
N GLY A 227 0.30 27.39 29.25
CA GLY A 227 1.50 27.17 30.03
C GLY A 227 2.68 26.58 29.26
N LEU A 228 2.84 26.92 27.98
CA LEU A 228 4.00 26.53 27.19
C LEU A 228 5.25 27.25 27.71
N LEU A 229 6.27 26.47 28.09
CA LEU A 229 7.56 26.99 28.56
C LEU A 229 8.67 26.81 27.52
N ALA A 230 8.49 25.91 26.55
CA ALA A 230 9.42 25.75 25.45
C ALA A 230 9.40 26.98 24.55
N THR A 231 10.57 27.48 24.18
CA THR A 231 10.72 28.70 23.37
C THR A 231 11.04 28.37 21.90
N PRO A 232 10.65 29.21 20.93
CA PRO A 232 10.79 28.90 19.49
C PRO A 232 12.22 28.65 19.01
N ASP A 233 13.23 29.09 19.75
CA ASP A 233 14.65 28.85 19.46
C ASP A 233 15.13 27.42 19.78
N MET A 234 14.34 26.66 20.57
CA MET A 234 14.68 25.27 20.90
C MET A 234 14.58 24.36 19.67
N GLY A 235 15.54 23.43 19.53
CA GLY A 235 15.42 22.33 18.57
C GLY A 235 14.24 21.41 18.90
N TRP A 236 13.68 20.75 17.88
CA TRP A 236 12.53 19.84 18.09
C TRP A 236 12.83 18.70 19.07
N GLN A 237 14.07 18.19 19.11
CA GLN A 237 14.48 17.13 20.06
C GLN A 237 14.41 17.61 21.51
N GLU A 238 14.75 18.88 21.72
CA GLU A 238 14.71 19.50 23.02
C GLU A 238 13.28 19.83 23.44
N ALA A 239 12.50 20.40 22.54
CA ALA A 239 11.12 20.78 22.82
C ALA A 239 10.21 19.56 23.03
N LEU A 240 10.36 18.51 22.19
CA LEU A 240 9.57 17.27 22.24
C LEU A 240 10.32 16.16 23.02
N ASP A 241 10.76 16.47 24.22
CA ASP A 241 11.68 15.69 25.06
C ASP A 241 11.11 14.34 25.59
N LYS A 242 9.85 14.03 25.25
CA LYS A 242 9.19 12.74 25.54
C LYS A 242 9.05 11.82 24.31
N LEU A 243 9.65 12.19 23.19
CA LEU A 243 9.72 11.26 22.06
C LEU A 243 10.58 10.04 22.45
N PRO A 244 10.15 8.81 22.11
CA PRO A 244 10.97 7.61 22.35
C PRO A 244 12.31 7.72 21.61
N SER A 245 13.40 7.28 22.22
CA SER A 245 14.75 7.36 21.64
C SER A 245 14.87 6.69 20.26
N VAL A 246 14.13 5.60 20.05
CA VAL A 246 14.08 4.90 18.76
C VAL A 246 13.44 5.79 17.67
N ASP A 247 12.35 6.49 18.00
CA ASP A 247 11.70 7.44 17.09
C ASP A 247 12.63 8.63 16.80
N VAL A 248 13.32 9.17 17.83
CA VAL A 248 14.29 10.28 17.66
C VAL A 248 15.44 9.88 16.74
N ALA A 249 16.00 8.68 16.88
CA ALA A 249 17.07 8.20 16.00
C ALA A 249 16.62 8.12 14.53
N TYR A 250 15.43 7.57 14.29
CA TYR A 250 14.87 7.49 12.96
C TYR A 250 14.54 8.87 12.38
N LEU A 251 13.95 9.78 13.17
CA LEU A 251 13.64 11.15 12.74
C LEU A 251 14.93 11.91 12.37
N ASN A 252 16.01 11.74 13.13
CA ASN A 252 17.31 12.33 12.77
C ASN A 252 17.83 11.80 11.43
N ALA A 253 17.70 10.50 11.17
CA ALA A 253 18.08 9.91 9.90
C ALA A 253 17.26 10.47 8.73
N LEU A 254 15.93 10.62 8.91
CA LEU A 254 15.03 11.24 7.92
C LEU A 254 15.44 12.69 7.61
N VAL A 255 15.71 13.49 8.65
CA VAL A 255 16.14 14.88 8.49
C VAL A 255 17.50 14.95 7.77
N SER A 256 18.46 14.11 8.16
CA SER A 256 19.79 14.06 7.53
C SER A 256 19.70 13.69 6.05
N ARG A 257 18.71 12.88 5.66
CA ARG A 257 18.46 12.51 4.27
C ARG A 257 17.66 13.57 3.49
N GLY A 258 17.02 14.53 4.17
CA GLY A 258 16.17 15.55 3.57
C GLY A 258 14.77 15.06 3.21
N GLU A 259 14.28 14.02 3.87
CA GLU A 259 12.93 13.51 3.64
C GLU A 259 11.85 14.49 4.09
N ASP A 260 10.87 14.71 3.24
CA ASP A 260 9.72 15.58 3.48
C ASP A 260 8.53 14.76 4.02
N LEU A 261 8.30 14.81 5.32
CA LEU A 261 7.22 14.08 5.99
C LEU A 261 5.80 14.59 5.66
N THR A 262 5.68 15.70 4.94
CA THR A 262 4.38 16.25 4.49
C THR A 262 3.89 15.57 3.23
N LYS A 263 4.80 15.06 2.40
CA LYS A 263 4.50 14.36 1.15
C LYS A 263 4.12 12.90 1.37
N ASN A 264 3.58 12.29 0.33
CA ASN A 264 3.40 10.85 0.32
C ASN A 264 4.75 10.14 0.15
N PRO A 265 5.01 9.06 0.92
CA PRO A 265 6.23 8.29 0.76
C PRO A 265 6.39 7.73 -0.66
N ARG A 266 7.61 7.79 -1.19
CA ARG A 266 7.93 7.19 -2.50
C ARG A 266 8.13 5.69 -2.41
N ILE A 267 8.43 5.18 -1.21
CA ILE A 267 8.69 3.76 -0.94
C ILE A 267 7.48 3.15 -0.24
N ARG A 268 6.99 2.05 -0.80
CA ARG A 268 5.87 1.29 -0.24
C ARG A 268 6.26 -0.17 -0.05
N LEU A 269 5.88 -0.73 1.10
CA LEU A 269 6.01 -2.13 1.43
C LEU A 269 4.63 -2.77 1.48
N SER A 270 4.43 -3.88 0.80
CA SER A 270 3.13 -4.55 0.78
C SER A 270 3.26 -6.05 0.56
N THR A 271 2.27 -6.80 1.01
CA THR A 271 2.09 -8.13 0.46
C THR A 271 1.66 -8.04 -0.99
N ILE A 272 1.90 -9.09 -1.77
CA ILE A 272 1.48 -9.15 -3.18
C ILE A 272 -0.04 -8.93 -3.30
N HIS A 273 -0.83 -9.53 -2.40
CA HIS A 273 -2.28 -9.34 -2.36
C HIS A 273 -2.67 -7.88 -2.07
N GLY A 274 -2.00 -7.24 -1.10
CA GLY A 274 -2.26 -5.84 -0.74
C GLY A 274 -1.81 -4.82 -1.79
N ALA A 275 -0.96 -5.24 -2.74
CA ALA A 275 -0.49 -4.39 -3.83
C ALA A 275 -1.32 -4.52 -5.12
N LYS A 276 -2.35 -5.39 -5.14
CA LYS A 276 -3.24 -5.49 -6.31
C LYS A 276 -3.85 -4.12 -6.61
N GLY A 277 -3.94 -3.77 -7.89
CA GLY A 277 -4.36 -2.43 -8.34
C GLY A 277 -3.28 -1.34 -8.27
N GLY A 278 -2.19 -1.57 -7.49
CA GLY A 278 -1.07 -0.63 -7.42
C GLY A 278 -0.01 -0.87 -8.50
N GLU A 279 0.94 0.09 -8.60
CA GLU A 279 2.10 0.01 -9.48
C GLU A 279 3.22 0.89 -8.96
N ALA A 280 4.47 0.66 -9.39
CA ALA A 280 5.62 1.49 -9.09
C ALA A 280 6.64 1.46 -10.23
N ASP A 281 7.50 2.48 -10.31
CA ASP A 281 8.58 2.50 -11.29
C ASP A 281 9.53 1.35 -11.03
N ASN A 282 9.87 1.10 -9.78
CA ASN A 282 10.79 0.06 -9.34
C ASN A 282 10.06 -0.91 -8.40
N VAL A 283 10.10 -2.20 -8.71
CA VAL A 283 9.54 -3.26 -7.87
C VAL A 283 10.67 -4.15 -7.38
N VAL A 284 10.70 -4.40 -6.07
CA VAL A 284 11.60 -5.37 -5.43
C VAL A 284 10.76 -6.53 -4.92
N LEU A 285 10.92 -7.69 -5.51
CA LEU A 285 10.11 -8.88 -5.23
C LEU A 285 10.91 -9.93 -4.46
N PHE A 286 10.41 -10.29 -3.28
CA PHE A 286 10.87 -11.45 -2.51
C PHE A 286 10.12 -12.69 -2.99
N THR A 287 10.87 -13.71 -3.35
CA THR A 287 10.30 -14.95 -3.88
C THR A 287 10.05 -16.01 -2.82
N ASP A 288 10.44 -15.76 -1.56
CA ASP A 288 10.12 -16.63 -0.43
C ASP A 288 8.62 -16.79 -0.24
N ILE A 289 8.18 -18.03 0.04
CA ILE A 289 6.78 -18.36 0.35
C ILE A 289 6.65 -18.98 1.74
N THR A 290 5.47 -18.84 2.36
CA THR A 290 5.20 -19.47 3.66
C THR A 290 4.96 -20.96 3.50
N ALA A 291 5.12 -21.75 4.58
CA ALA A 291 4.80 -23.18 4.56
C ALA A 291 3.33 -23.44 4.18
N ALA A 292 2.42 -22.58 4.60
CA ALA A 292 1.00 -22.68 4.23
C ALA A 292 0.78 -22.43 2.73
N ALA A 293 1.53 -21.47 2.15
CA ALA A 293 1.45 -21.17 0.72
C ALA A 293 2.06 -22.29 -0.12
N GLU A 294 3.15 -22.90 0.35
CA GLU A 294 3.76 -24.08 -0.27
C GLU A 294 2.77 -25.25 -0.33
N ALA A 295 2.16 -25.60 0.81
CA ALA A 295 1.14 -26.66 0.88
C ALA A 295 -0.10 -26.35 0.00
N SER A 296 -0.50 -25.09 -0.09
CA SER A 296 -1.58 -24.65 -0.99
C SER A 296 -1.18 -24.76 -2.47
N MET A 297 0.08 -24.48 -2.81
CA MET A 297 0.60 -24.57 -4.17
C MET A 297 0.63 -26.01 -4.67
N GLU A 298 0.86 -26.99 -3.79
CA GLU A 298 0.78 -28.41 -4.15
C GLU A 298 -0.62 -28.84 -4.59
N GLN A 299 -1.66 -28.22 -4.01
CA GLN A 299 -3.07 -28.51 -4.30
C GLN A 299 -3.59 -27.69 -5.48
N ASP A 300 -3.22 -26.40 -5.55
CA ASP A 300 -3.67 -25.43 -6.54
C ASP A 300 -2.50 -24.55 -6.98
N PRO A 301 -1.63 -25.03 -7.87
CA PRO A 301 -0.48 -24.25 -8.36
C PRO A 301 -0.90 -23.01 -9.14
N ASP A 302 -2.05 -23.02 -9.82
CA ASP A 302 -2.53 -21.89 -10.62
C ASP A 302 -2.75 -20.65 -9.77
N SER A 303 -3.26 -20.79 -8.53
CA SER A 303 -3.41 -19.67 -7.61
C SER A 303 -2.08 -18.99 -7.29
N MET A 304 -1.01 -19.76 -7.07
CA MET A 304 0.30 -19.18 -6.79
C MET A 304 0.92 -18.54 -8.03
N HIS A 305 0.74 -19.12 -9.21
CA HIS A 305 1.18 -18.51 -10.47
C HIS A 305 0.52 -17.15 -10.68
N ARG A 306 -0.78 -17.02 -10.41
CA ARG A 306 -1.50 -15.74 -10.46
C ARG A 306 -0.94 -14.71 -9.47
N VAL A 307 -0.64 -15.13 -8.25
CA VAL A 307 -0.04 -14.24 -7.23
C VAL A 307 1.27 -13.64 -7.74
N PHE A 308 2.19 -14.45 -8.27
CA PHE A 308 3.47 -13.97 -8.79
C PHE A 308 3.33 -13.23 -10.13
N TYR A 309 2.37 -13.58 -10.95
CA TYR A 309 2.01 -12.78 -12.13
C TYR A 309 1.58 -11.36 -11.72
N VAL A 310 0.69 -11.23 -10.74
CA VAL A 310 0.30 -9.92 -10.20
C VAL A 310 1.53 -9.17 -9.70
N ALA A 311 2.42 -9.79 -8.91
CA ALA A 311 3.61 -9.14 -8.39
C ALA A 311 4.49 -8.54 -9.49
N VAL A 312 4.84 -9.34 -10.50
CA VAL A 312 5.70 -8.93 -11.61
C VAL A 312 5.07 -7.81 -12.42
N THR A 313 3.76 -7.89 -12.67
CA THR A 313 3.02 -6.90 -13.48
C THR A 313 2.75 -5.57 -12.75
N ARG A 314 3.17 -5.39 -11.50
CA ARG A 314 3.16 -4.08 -10.82
C ARG A 314 4.27 -3.16 -11.30
N THR A 315 5.21 -3.66 -12.08
CA THR A 315 6.44 -2.97 -12.51
C THR A 315 6.18 -2.05 -13.69
N ARG A 316 6.59 -0.80 -13.57
CA ARG A 316 6.57 0.20 -14.67
C ARG A 316 7.92 0.32 -15.39
N GLN A 317 9.04 0.12 -14.70
CA GLN A 317 10.38 0.27 -15.27
C GLN A 317 11.29 -0.89 -14.91
N ASN A 318 11.59 -1.08 -13.62
CA ASN A 318 12.61 -2.01 -13.16
C ASN A 318 12.03 -3.04 -12.19
N LEU A 319 12.32 -4.31 -12.43
CA LEU A 319 12.01 -5.42 -11.53
C LEU A 319 13.30 -5.99 -10.96
N TYR A 320 13.41 -5.98 -9.66
CA TYR A 320 14.48 -6.63 -8.91
C TYR A 320 13.89 -7.81 -8.15
N THR A 321 14.58 -8.94 -8.17
CA THR A 321 14.25 -10.08 -7.31
C THR A 321 15.36 -10.31 -6.32
N ILE A 322 15.01 -10.61 -5.09
CA ILE A 322 15.99 -10.93 -4.05
C ILE A 322 16.13 -12.44 -3.95
N GLU A 323 17.37 -12.90 -3.82
CA GLU A 323 17.64 -14.33 -3.57
C GLU A 323 16.87 -14.78 -2.33
N PRO A 324 16.13 -15.92 -2.42
CA PRO A 324 15.31 -16.38 -1.31
C PRO A 324 16.19 -16.83 -0.13
N GLN A 325 15.71 -16.59 1.08
CA GLN A 325 16.36 -17.11 2.30
C GLN A 325 16.31 -18.63 2.38
N ASN A 326 15.28 -19.23 1.78
CA ASN A 326 15.13 -20.68 1.68
C ASN A 326 14.80 -21.07 0.23
N PHE A 327 15.79 -21.57 -0.49
CA PHE A 327 15.65 -22.01 -1.89
C PHE A 327 14.61 -23.12 -2.08
N TYR A 328 14.43 -23.99 -1.08
CA TYR A 328 13.41 -25.05 -1.14
C TYR A 328 11.99 -24.53 -0.95
N ARG A 329 11.84 -23.36 -0.38
CA ARG A 329 10.55 -22.72 -0.12
C ARG A 329 10.50 -21.35 -0.78
N SER A 330 10.59 -21.34 -2.09
CA SER A 330 10.56 -20.15 -2.89
C SER A 330 9.85 -20.39 -4.22
N TYR A 331 9.34 -19.32 -4.82
CA TYR A 331 8.76 -19.37 -6.14
C TYR A 331 9.83 -19.11 -7.21
N ALA A 332 9.97 -20.02 -8.18
CA ALA A 332 10.86 -19.82 -9.33
C ALA A 332 10.15 -18.96 -10.41
N LEU A 333 10.73 -17.83 -10.78
CA LEU A 333 10.23 -16.94 -11.85
C LEU A 333 10.53 -17.46 -13.25
#